data_9d023d6e7f7f05e8f61238b39bd1b210
#
_entry.id   9d023d6e7f7f05e8f61238b39bd1b210
#
_cell.length_a   1.000
_cell.length_b   1.000
_cell.length_c   1.000
_cell.angle_alpha   90.00
_cell.angle_beta   90.00
_cell.angle_gamma   90.00
#
_symmetry.space_group_name_H-M   'P 1'
#
loop_
_entity.id
_entity.type
_entity.pdbx_description
1 polymer ?
#
loop_
_entity_poly.entity_id
_entity_poly.type
_entity_poly.pdbx_seq_one_letter_code
_entity_poly.pdbx_strand_id
1 'polypeptide(L)'
;MFCHPRRPSLRRLTVIATSCALMAALVSACSKAESPENTSAGVALIIKTEANPFFVDIQRTVREQAAANELELTTAAGTEDGDVGTQVAAINAAIERGDRAILITPNGAGVDNALKRARDAGIFVVALDTKPTDASAADITFATDNFEAGRLIGAWAAEKMAGRTAVIALLDLFGNRHVESDHDRNQGFLTGMGIPVGDYLRTGDEPPTGVYRGGEYRIACQEVTLGASDGGRSAMQRCLSHSPDINLVYTINEPAAGGAAEVLRAAGNAAVVVSVDGGCSPGLRMVSQGIIGATAQQYPARMATQAVDAVVAYLEENRTPIPDTGVDMIDTGVALVTDDPQPGVPSITVAEGLQRCWGKVA
;
A
#
# COMPACT_ATOMS: atom_id res chain seq x y z
N MET A 1 -83.66 31.36 -54.19
CA MET A 1 -83.88 30.90 -55.56
C MET A 1 -83.20 29.56 -55.71
N PHE A 2 -83.98 28.59 -55.98
CA PHE A 2 -83.76 27.17 -56.31
C PHE A 2 -82.38 26.77 -56.88
N CYS A 3 -81.79 25.65 -56.52
CA CYS A 3 -81.94 24.37 -57.19
C CYS A 3 -81.08 23.26 -56.54
N HIS A 4 -81.61 22.23 -56.42
CA HIS A 4 -81.63 20.82 -56.15
C HIS A 4 -80.30 19.99 -56.40
N PRO A 5 -80.23 18.79 -55.84
CA PRO A 5 -78.95 18.03 -55.65
C PRO A 5 -78.68 16.98 -56.75
N ARG A 6 -77.49 16.53 -56.88
CA ARG A 6 -77.19 15.25 -57.58
C ARG A 6 -76.23 14.40 -56.77
N ARG A 7 -76.66 13.19 -56.42
CA ARG A 7 -75.88 12.07 -55.94
C ARG A 7 -74.89 11.62 -57.00
N PRO A 8 -73.69 11.17 -56.60
CA PRO A 8 -73.04 10.11 -57.33
C PRO A 8 -72.70 8.91 -56.43
N SER A 9 -73.19 7.84 -56.84
CA SER A 9 -72.70 6.47 -57.05
C SER A 9 -71.58 5.88 -56.18
N LEU A 10 -72.03 4.89 -55.46
CA LEU A 10 -71.18 3.77 -54.88
C LEU A 10 -70.29 3.12 -55.93
N ARG A 11 -69.03 3.46 -56.01
CA ARG A 11 -68.04 2.63 -56.66
C ARG A 11 -66.61 3.21 -56.36
N ARG A 12 -66.14 3.21 -55.11
CA ARG A 12 -64.72 3.40 -54.74
C ARG A 12 -64.46 3.09 -53.26
N LEU A 13 -64.85 1.93 -52.79
CA LEU A 13 -64.63 1.52 -51.40
C LEU A 13 -64.01 0.11 -51.27
N THR A 14 -63.18 -0.26 -52.24
CA THR A 14 -62.56 -1.62 -52.17
C THR A 14 -61.05 -1.62 -52.40
N VAL A 15 -60.34 -0.49 -52.40
CA VAL A 15 -58.88 -0.44 -52.66
C VAL A 15 -58.08 0.09 -51.46
N ILE A 16 -58.72 0.56 -50.35
CA ILE A 16 -57.97 1.15 -49.23
C ILE A 16 -57.73 0.14 -48.10
N ALA A 17 -58.35 -1.03 -48.11
CA ALA A 17 -58.19 -2.03 -47.04
C ALA A 17 -56.98 -2.96 -47.14
N THR A 18 -56.27 -2.96 -48.30
CA THR A 18 -55.12 -3.88 -48.52
C THR A 18 -53.76 -3.24 -48.34
N SER A 19 -53.64 -1.91 -48.20
CA SER A 19 -52.37 -1.22 -48.01
C SER A 19 -52.00 -0.99 -46.54
N CYS A 20 -52.88 -1.14 -45.57
CA CYS A 20 -52.55 -1.01 -44.15
C CYS A 20 -52.04 -2.31 -43.51
N ALA A 21 -52.23 -3.47 -44.14
CA ALA A 21 -51.79 -4.75 -43.60
C ALA A 21 -50.33 -5.08 -43.91
N LEU A 22 -49.67 -4.38 -44.85
CA LEU A 22 -48.25 -4.59 -45.18
C LEU A 22 -47.30 -3.61 -44.44
N MET A 23 -47.76 -2.57 -43.82
CA MET A 23 -46.91 -1.67 -42.99
C MET A 23 -46.79 -2.06 -41.51
N ALA A 24 -47.61 -2.98 -41.03
CA ALA A 24 -47.50 -3.47 -39.64
C ALA A 24 -46.50 -4.61 -39.44
N ALA A 25 -45.95 -5.18 -40.54
CA ALA A 25 -44.98 -6.31 -40.47
C ALA A 25 -43.49 -5.88 -40.55
N LEU A 26 -43.17 -4.59 -40.66
CA LEU A 26 -41.80 -4.08 -40.80
C LEU A 26 -41.28 -3.34 -39.54
N VAL A 27 -42.04 -3.26 -38.46
CA VAL A 27 -41.60 -2.60 -37.21
C VAL A 27 -41.23 -3.62 -36.11
N SER A 28 -41.37 -4.92 -36.35
CA SER A 28 -41.04 -5.97 -35.34
C SER A 28 -39.65 -6.62 -35.52
N ALA A 29 -38.75 -6.00 -36.31
CA ALA A 29 -37.46 -6.61 -36.61
C ALA A 29 -36.22 -5.78 -36.13
N CYS A 30 -36.38 -4.92 -35.13
CA CYS A 30 -35.22 -4.22 -34.51
C CYS A 30 -35.42 -4.03 -33.00
N SER A 31 -35.67 -5.12 -32.30
CA SER A 31 -35.25 -5.24 -30.92
C SER A 31 -34.47 -6.55 -30.82
N LYS A 32 -33.28 -6.59 -31.43
CA LYS A 32 -32.22 -7.36 -30.83
C LYS A 32 -32.04 -6.72 -29.46
N ALA A 33 -32.50 -7.40 -28.43
CA ALA A 33 -31.97 -7.23 -27.12
C ALA A 33 -30.44 -7.45 -27.28
N GLU A 34 -29.66 -6.39 -27.26
CA GLU A 34 -28.26 -6.49 -26.97
C GLU A 34 -28.22 -7.23 -25.65
N SER A 35 -27.75 -8.47 -25.70
CA SER A 35 -27.26 -9.15 -24.50
C SER A 35 -26.33 -8.14 -23.83
N PRO A 36 -26.39 -7.95 -22.49
CA PRO A 36 -25.40 -7.11 -21.84
C PRO A 36 -24.03 -7.63 -22.31
N GLU A 37 -23.30 -6.81 -23.05
CA GLU A 37 -21.89 -7.05 -23.25
C GLU A 37 -21.35 -7.31 -21.86
N ASN A 38 -20.82 -8.50 -21.65
CA ASN A 38 -20.09 -8.86 -20.43
C ASN A 38 -18.78 -8.07 -20.49
N THR A 39 -18.90 -6.74 -20.31
CA THR A 39 -17.73 -5.87 -20.16
C THR A 39 -17.16 -6.20 -18.82
N SER A 40 -16.05 -6.92 -18.82
CA SER A 40 -15.25 -7.15 -17.62
C SER A 40 -15.05 -5.81 -16.89
N ALA A 41 -15.19 -5.83 -15.57
CA ALA A 41 -15.09 -4.59 -14.79
C ALA A 41 -13.66 -4.06 -14.82
N GLY A 42 -13.47 -2.82 -15.29
CA GLY A 42 -12.19 -2.14 -15.27
C GLY A 42 -11.71 -1.89 -13.83
N VAL A 43 -10.49 -2.30 -13.54
CA VAL A 43 -9.83 -2.10 -12.24
C VAL A 43 -8.45 -1.50 -12.48
N ALA A 44 -8.12 -0.41 -11.76
CA ALA A 44 -6.78 0.15 -11.78
C ALA A 44 -5.98 -0.30 -10.57
N LEU A 45 -4.74 -0.73 -10.74
CA LEU A 45 -3.75 -0.86 -9.69
C LEU A 45 -2.69 0.25 -9.84
N ILE A 46 -2.49 1.04 -8.79
CA ILE A 46 -1.55 2.16 -8.76
C ILE A 46 -0.59 1.95 -7.59
N ILE A 47 0.66 1.54 -7.85
CA ILE A 47 1.66 1.31 -6.82
C ILE A 47 2.62 2.50 -6.64
N LYS A 48 3.32 2.56 -5.50
CA LYS A 48 4.27 3.63 -5.22
C LYS A 48 5.40 3.68 -6.23
N THR A 49 6.06 2.53 -6.47
CA THR A 49 7.21 2.41 -7.38
C THR A 49 7.49 0.95 -7.72
N GLU A 50 8.11 0.69 -8.85
CA GLU A 50 8.63 -0.63 -9.22
C GLU A 50 10.08 -0.87 -8.72
N ALA A 51 10.72 0.14 -8.13
CA ALA A 51 12.06 0.01 -7.59
C ALA A 51 12.14 -0.79 -6.28
N ASN A 52 11.03 -0.88 -5.54
CA ASN A 52 10.93 -1.67 -4.31
C ASN A 52 10.22 -3.01 -4.58
N PRO A 53 10.89 -4.16 -4.33
CA PRO A 53 10.32 -5.49 -4.54
C PRO A 53 9.01 -5.76 -3.79
N PHE A 54 8.74 -5.05 -2.69
CA PHE A 54 7.49 -5.14 -1.94
C PHE A 54 6.28 -4.77 -2.82
N PHE A 55 6.34 -3.64 -3.52
CA PHE A 55 5.25 -3.21 -4.40
C PHE A 55 5.16 -4.06 -5.67
N VAL A 56 6.29 -4.58 -6.15
CA VAL A 56 6.31 -5.54 -7.27
C VAL A 56 5.57 -6.84 -6.90
N ASP A 57 5.69 -7.30 -5.65
CA ASP A 57 4.96 -8.48 -5.18
C ASP A 57 3.44 -8.23 -5.07
N ILE A 58 3.03 -7.05 -4.58
CA ILE A 58 1.62 -6.61 -4.62
C ILE A 58 1.10 -6.64 -6.06
N GLN A 59 1.84 -6.02 -6.99
CA GLN A 59 1.44 -5.94 -8.39
C GLN A 59 1.31 -7.34 -9.03
N ARG A 60 2.25 -8.23 -8.77
CA ARG A 60 2.21 -9.62 -9.25
C ARG A 60 0.97 -10.33 -8.72
N THR A 61 0.73 -10.26 -7.41
CA THR A 61 -0.39 -10.94 -6.77
C THR A 61 -1.74 -10.39 -7.24
N VAL A 62 -1.88 -9.05 -7.35
CA VAL A 62 -3.11 -8.45 -7.90
C VAL A 62 -3.36 -8.89 -9.33
N ARG A 63 -2.32 -8.97 -10.19
CA ARG A 63 -2.47 -9.49 -11.57
C ARG A 63 -2.96 -10.93 -11.61
N GLU A 64 -2.40 -11.79 -10.77
CA GLU A 64 -2.79 -13.20 -10.67
C GLU A 64 -4.25 -13.33 -10.20
N GLN A 65 -4.63 -12.59 -9.15
CA GLN A 65 -5.99 -12.60 -8.61
C GLN A 65 -7.01 -11.96 -9.56
N ALA A 66 -6.66 -10.85 -10.21
CA ALA A 66 -7.52 -10.19 -11.20
C ALA A 66 -7.81 -11.09 -12.40
N ALA A 67 -6.80 -11.80 -12.90
CA ALA A 67 -6.96 -12.76 -13.98
C ALA A 67 -7.85 -13.95 -13.57
N ALA A 68 -7.73 -14.44 -12.34
CA ALA A 68 -8.55 -15.53 -11.80
C ALA A 68 -10.03 -15.13 -11.62
N ASN A 69 -10.32 -13.83 -11.45
CA ASN A 69 -11.66 -13.29 -11.25
C ASN A 69 -12.19 -12.53 -12.49
N GLU A 70 -11.56 -12.70 -13.66
CA GLU A 70 -11.96 -12.09 -14.93
C GLU A 70 -12.09 -10.55 -14.89
N LEU A 71 -11.28 -9.88 -14.05
CA LEU A 71 -11.21 -8.43 -13.95
C LEU A 71 -10.27 -7.85 -15.02
N GLU A 72 -10.67 -6.74 -15.65
CA GLU A 72 -9.83 -6.01 -16.61
C GLU A 72 -8.87 -5.08 -15.86
N LEU A 73 -7.65 -5.53 -15.62
CA LEU A 73 -6.67 -4.82 -14.82
C LEU A 73 -5.78 -3.89 -15.66
N THR A 74 -5.75 -2.60 -15.30
CA THR A 74 -4.71 -1.66 -15.72
C THR A 74 -3.74 -1.40 -14.58
N THR A 75 -2.45 -1.18 -14.87
CA THR A 75 -1.44 -0.94 -13.83
C THR A 75 -0.67 0.34 -14.10
N ALA A 76 -0.37 1.09 -13.04
CA ALA A 76 0.51 2.25 -13.05
C ALA A 76 1.43 2.23 -11.82
N ALA A 77 2.58 2.88 -11.93
CA ALA A 77 3.53 3.04 -10.85
C ALA A 77 4.09 4.46 -10.84
N GLY A 78 4.39 5.00 -9.66
CA GLY A 78 5.25 6.15 -9.52
C GLY A 78 6.69 5.84 -9.92
N THR A 79 7.47 6.87 -10.21
CA THR A 79 8.89 6.74 -10.56
C THR A 79 9.76 6.44 -9.32
N GLU A 80 9.30 6.92 -8.16
CA GLU A 80 9.96 6.74 -6.86
C GLU A 80 8.92 6.87 -5.72
N ASP A 81 9.32 6.53 -4.49
CA ASP A 81 8.50 6.81 -3.32
C ASP A 81 8.27 8.33 -3.18
N GLY A 82 7.02 8.73 -2.96
CA GLY A 82 6.62 10.13 -2.88
C GLY A 82 6.28 10.79 -4.22
N ASP A 83 6.29 10.07 -5.35
CA ASP A 83 5.82 10.57 -6.65
C ASP A 83 4.28 10.65 -6.68
N VAL A 84 3.76 11.71 -6.07
CA VAL A 84 2.33 12.02 -6.03
C VAL A 84 1.79 12.37 -7.41
N GLY A 85 2.59 13.06 -8.24
CA GLY A 85 2.13 13.57 -9.53
C GLY A 85 1.70 12.46 -10.48
N THR A 86 2.52 11.43 -10.60
CA THR A 86 2.22 10.25 -11.44
C THR A 86 1.01 9.48 -10.91
N GLN A 87 0.87 9.32 -9.59
CA GLN A 87 -0.31 8.66 -9.02
C GLN A 87 -1.60 9.45 -9.27
N VAL A 88 -1.59 10.78 -9.10
CA VAL A 88 -2.75 11.62 -9.41
C VAL A 88 -3.15 11.51 -10.89
N ALA A 89 -2.18 11.49 -11.80
CA ALA A 89 -2.46 11.29 -13.23
C ALA A 89 -3.10 9.91 -13.49
N ALA A 90 -2.60 8.85 -12.85
CA ALA A 90 -3.15 7.50 -12.97
C ALA A 90 -4.57 7.38 -12.40
N ILE A 91 -4.87 8.03 -11.27
CA ILE A 91 -6.23 8.09 -10.69
C ILE A 91 -7.18 8.79 -11.66
N ASN A 92 -6.78 9.95 -12.21
CA ASN A 92 -7.62 10.68 -13.17
C ASN A 92 -7.87 9.84 -14.44
N ALA A 93 -6.86 9.12 -14.94
CA ALA A 93 -7.02 8.22 -16.06
C ALA A 93 -8.00 7.07 -15.76
N ALA A 94 -8.00 6.52 -14.54
CA ALA A 94 -8.98 5.51 -14.12
C ALA A 94 -10.41 6.08 -14.08
N ILE A 95 -10.59 7.32 -13.61
CA ILE A 95 -11.87 8.02 -13.66
C ILE A 95 -12.35 8.21 -15.10
N GLU A 96 -11.47 8.66 -15.99
CA GLU A 96 -11.78 8.89 -17.41
C GLU A 96 -12.15 7.60 -18.16
N ARG A 97 -11.54 6.46 -17.82
CA ARG A 97 -11.91 5.14 -18.36
C ARG A 97 -13.24 4.61 -17.83
N GLY A 98 -13.72 5.15 -16.70
CA GLY A 98 -14.89 4.62 -16.00
C GLY A 98 -14.60 3.30 -15.28
N ASP A 99 -13.38 3.14 -14.75
CA ASP A 99 -13.01 1.97 -13.95
C ASP A 99 -13.96 1.84 -12.76
N ARG A 100 -14.22 0.61 -12.33
CA ARG A 100 -15.15 0.30 -11.24
C ARG A 100 -14.44 0.26 -9.88
N ALA A 101 -13.13 0.00 -9.87
CA ALA A 101 -12.32 0.02 -8.67
C ALA A 101 -10.91 0.57 -8.91
N ILE A 102 -10.34 1.16 -7.87
CA ILE A 102 -8.92 1.54 -7.79
C ILE A 102 -8.32 0.84 -6.57
N LEU A 103 -7.26 0.07 -6.80
CA LEU A 103 -6.34 -0.43 -5.77
C LEU A 103 -5.11 0.48 -5.77
N ILE A 104 -4.73 1.05 -4.63
CA ILE A 104 -3.62 2.01 -4.59
C ILE A 104 -2.75 1.84 -3.36
N THR A 105 -1.42 1.95 -3.52
CA THR A 105 -0.48 2.19 -2.42
C THR A 105 -0.14 3.69 -2.42
N PRO A 106 -0.76 4.53 -1.54
CA PRO A 106 -0.66 5.99 -1.63
C PRO A 106 0.76 6.52 -1.36
N ASN A 107 1.19 7.49 -2.15
CA ASN A 107 2.45 8.23 -1.95
C ASN A 107 2.32 9.46 -1.01
N GLY A 108 1.34 9.44 -0.10
CA GLY A 108 1.09 10.48 0.91
C GLY A 108 -0.13 11.35 0.58
N ALA A 109 -0.40 12.36 1.41
CA ALA A 109 -1.61 13.19 1.40
C ALA A 109 -1.95 13.86 0.05
N GLY A 110 -0.98 14.01 -0.83
CA GLY A 110 -1.18 14.67 -2.12
C GLY A 110 -2.14 13.93 -3.06
N VAL A 111 -2.39 12.62 -2.84
CA VAL A 111 -3.33 11.83 -3.65
C VAL A 111 -4.77 11.89 -3.13
N ASP A 112 -5.00 12.28 -1.88
CA ASP A 112 -6.30 12.17 -1.20
C ASP A 112 -7.44 12.85 -1.97
N ASN A 113 -7.20 14.07 -2.47
CA ASN A 113 -8.20 14.78 -3.25
C ASN A 113 -8.55 14.09 -4.58
N ALA A 114 -7.59 13.42 -5.21
CA ALA A 114 -7.85 12.67 -6.43
C ALA A 114 -8.65 11.39 -6.13
N LEU A 115 -8.34 10.70 -5.04
CA LEU A 115 -9.07 9.53 -4.57
C LEU A 115 -10.51 9.87 -4.19
N LYS A 116 -10.74 11.00 -3.51
CA LYS A 116 -12.10 11.48 -3.23
C LYS A 116 -12.91 11.72 -4.51
N ARG A 117 -12.30 12.34 -5.54
CA ARG A 117 -12.97 12.49 -6.85
C ARG A 117 -13.31 11.14 -7.49
N ALA A 118 -12.45 10.14 -7.34
CA ALA A 118 -12.73 8.79 -7.83
C ALA A 118 -13.95 8.20 -7.10
N ARG A 119 -14.01 8.33 -5.76
CA ARG A 119 -15.16 7.91 -4.96
C ARG A 119 -16.45 8.66 -5.32
N ASP A 120 -16.37 9.98 -5.52
CA ASP A 120 -17.49 10.81 -5.97
C ASP A 120 -18.01 10.38 -7.35
N ALA A 121 -17.14 9.83 -8.19
CA ALA A 121 -17.50 9.22 -9.49
C ALA A 121 -18.06 7.79 -9.36
N GLY A 122 -18.19 7.25 -8.14
CA GLY A 122 -18.72 5.91 -7.87
C GLY A 122 -17.69 4.78 -8.02
N ILE A 123 -16.41 5.09 -8.05
CA ILE A 123 -15.32 4.11 -8.10
C ILE A 123 -15.03 3.63 -6.67
N PHE A 124 -14.96 2.31 -6.48
CA PHE A 124 -14.58 1.71 -5.21
C PHE A 124 -13.07 1.84 -4.99
N VAL A 125 -12.66 2.56 -3.95
CA VAL A 125 -11.25 2.85 -3.67
C VAL A 125 -10.74 2.00 -2.51
N VAL A 126 -9.76 1.16 -2.80
CA VAL A 126 -9.08 0.30 -1.83
C VAL A 126 -7.63 0.76 -1.67
N ALA A 127 -7.27 1.21 -0.49
CA ALA A 127 -5.88 1.50 -0.16
C ALA A 127 -5.14 0.24 0.31
N LEU A 128 -3.88 0.14 -0.04
CA LEU A 128 -2.96 -0.96 0.30
C LEU A 128 -1.72 -0.41 0.98
N ASP A 129 -1.18 -1.13 1.96
CA ASP A 129 0.09 -0.84 2.64
C ASP A 129 0.10 0.45 3.47
N THR A 130 -0.39 1.53 2.92
CA THR A 130 -0.38 2.85 3.55
C THR A 130 -1.79 3.44 3.53
N LYS A 131 -2.30 3.89 4.67
CA LYS A 131 -3.59 4.59 4.75
C LYS A 131 -3.47 5.97 4.06
N PRO A 132 -4.51 6.44 3.35
CA PRO A 132 -4.62 7.85 3.00
C PRO A 132 -4.58 8.72 4.26
N THR A 133 -4.01 9.91 4.17
CA THR A 133 -3.97 10.86 5.31
C THR A 133 -5.38 11.28 5.72
N ASP A 134 -6.28 11.42 4.76
CA ASP A 134 -7.70 11.60 5.02
C ASP A 134 -8.40 10.23 4.85
N ALA A 135 -8.86 9.65 5.95
CA ALA A 135 -9.55 8.35 5.95
C ALA A 135 -10.74 8.29 4.98
N SER A 136 -11.38 9.44 4.68
CA SER A 136 -12.48 9.51 3.72
C SER A 136 -12.05 9.34 2.24
N ALA A 137 -10.75 9.29 1.95
CA ALA A 137 -10.24 9.15 0.59
C ALA A 137 -10.27 7.70 0.06
N ALA A 138 -10.41 6.71 0.94
CA ALA A 138 -10.61 5.30 0.56
C ALA A 138 -11.87 4.73 1.19
N ASP A 139 -12.42 3.67 0.60
CA ASP A 139 -13.56 2.92 1.14
C ASP A 139 -13.10 1.89 2.17
N ILE A 140 -11.90 1.33 1.98
CA ILE A 140 -11.24 0.39 2.88
C ILE A 140 -9.73 0.43 2.68
N THR A 141 -8.97 0.09 3.72
CA THR A 141 -7.51 -0.08 3.68
C THR A 141 -7.14 -1.47 4.15
N PHE A 142 -6.23 -2.14 3.44
CA PHE A 142 -5.54 -3.36 3.88
C PHE A 142 -4.07 -3.03 4.07
N ALA A 143 -3.60 -3.08 5.31
CA ALA A 143 -2.23 -2.70 5.65
C ALA A 143 -1.69 -3.55 6.80
N THR A 144 -0.39 -3.48 7.02
CA THR A 144 0.24 -3.92 8.27
C THR A 144 0.03 -2.85 9.33
N ASP A 145 -0.14 -3.25 10.58
CA ASP A 145 0.06 -2.34 11.71
C ASP A 145 1.54 -1.92 11.77
N ASN A 146 1.82 -0.78 11.13
CA ASN A 146 3.18 -0.25 11.03
C ASN A 146 3.75 0.21 12.38
N PHE A 147 2.87 0.64 13.31
CA PHE A 147 3.29 0.94 14.67
C PHE A 147 3.75 -0.32 15.39
N GLU A 148 2.99 -1.41 15.29
CA GLU A 148 3.36 -2.68 15.88
C GLU A 148 4.64 -3.25 15.23
N ALA A 149 4.82 -3.08 13.91
CA ALA A 149 6.07 -3.44 13.22
C ALA A 149 7.28 -2.73 13.85
N GLY A 150 7.19 -1.42 14.00
CA GLY A 150 8.21 -0.61 14.69
C GLY A 150 8.41 -1.05 16.13
N ARG A 151 7.31 -1.24 16.88
CA ARG A 151 7.34 -1.64 18.29
C ARG A 151 8.06 -2.97 18.51
N LEU A 152 7.83 -3.94 17.65
CA LEU A 152 8.50 -5.25 17.73
C LEU A 152 10.00 -5.16 17.55
N ILE A 153 10.48 -4.46 16.51
CA ILE A 153 11.92 -4.28 16.26
C ILE A 153 12.56 -3.41 17.36
N GLY A 154 11.83 -2.42 17.90
CA GLY A 154 12.30 -1.58 19.00
C GLY A 154 12.41 -2.36 20.31
N ALA A 155 11.42 -3.19 20.64
CA ALA A 155 11.46 -4.06 21.82
C ALA A 155 12.63 -5.06 21.75
N TRP A 156 12.86 -5.66 20.57
CA TRP A 156 13.99 -6.54 20.34
C TRP A 156 15.33 -5.79 20.50
N ALA A 157 15.43 -4.58 19.93
CA ALA A 157 16.63 -3.76 20.01
C ALA A 157 16.92 -3.35 21.46
N ALA A 158 15.91 -3.03 22.27
CA ALA A 158 16.08 -2.68 23.68
C ALA A 158 16.72 -3.82 24.48
N GLU A 159 16.23 -5.04 24.32
CA GLU A 159 16.79 -6.22 24.98
C GLU A 159 18.19 -6.56 24.47
N LYS A 160 18.40 -6.47 23.14
CA LYS A 160 19.71 -6.70 22.52
C LYS A 160 20.77 -5.70 22.99
N MET A 161 20.37 -4.47 23.30
CA MET A 161 21.24 -3.41 23.76
C MET A 161 21.34 -3.34 25.30
N ALA A 162 20.61 -4.17 26.04
CA ALA A 162 20.53 -4.10 27.51
C ALA A 162 21.93 -4.01 28.18
N GLY A 163 22.04 -3.11 29.15
CA GLY A 163 23.29 -2.84 29.87
C GLY A 163 24.29 -1.95 29.13
N ARG A 164 23.95 -1.44 27.94
CA ARG A 164 24.82 -0.54 27.16
C ARG A 164 24.11 0.78 26.86
N THR A 165 24.88 1.86 26.67
CA THR A 165 24.32 3.07 26.07
C THR A 165 23.98 2.82 24.61
N ALA A 166 22.71 3.04 24.22
CA ALA A 166 22.28 2.96 22.83
C ALA A 166 22.57 4.29 22.11
N VAL A 167 23.52 4.29 21.19
CA VAL A 167 23.82 5.43 20.31
C VAL A 167 23.14 5.18 18.97
N ILE A 168 22.00 5.85 18.76
CA ILE A 168 21.00 5.49 17.78
C ILE A 168 21.11 6.36 16.53
N ALA A 169 21.11 5.74 15.35
CA ALA A 169 20.79 6.38 14.09
C ALA A 169 19.36 6.03 13.68
N LEU A 170 18.54 7.03 13.36
CA LEU A 170 17.20 6.89 12.82
C LEU A 170 17.26 7.18 11.31
N LEU A 171 17.01 6.15 10.49
CA LEU A 171 17.05 6.26 9.04
C LEU A 171 15.63 6.13 8.47
N ASP A 172 14.95 7.27 8.39
CA ASP A 172 13.55 7.41 8.02
C ASP A 172 13.33 7.46 6.50
N LEU A 173 12.08 7.38 6.05
CA LEU A 173 11.71 7.53 4.65
C LEU A 173 11.84 8.99 4.23
N PHE A 174 11.19 9.90 4.97
CA PHE A 174 11.14 11.33 4.69
C PHE A 174 11.43 12.18 5.93
N GLY A 175 11.92 13.40 5.74
CA GLY A 175 12.16 14.34 6.84
C GLY A 175 11.06 15.37 7.07
N ASN A 176 10.23 15.65 6.08
CA ASN A 176 9.27 16.76 6.10
C ASN A 176 7.93 16.45 5.44
N ARG A 177 7.67 15.19 5.12
CA ARG A 177 6.40 14.72 4.57
C ARG A 177 5.78 13.75 5.56
N HIS A 178 4.48 13.92 5.81
CA HIS A 178 3.74 12.94 6.57
C HIS A 178 3.35 11.76 5.66
N VAL A 179 3.94 10.59 5.92
CA VAL A 179 3.53 9.30 5.39
C VAL A 179 3.33 8.40 6.59
N GLU A 180 2.13 7.83 6.75
CA GLU A 180 1.76 7.11 7.95
C GLU A 180 2.74 5.97 8.29
N SER A 181 3.07 5.12 7.30
CA SER A 181 4.01 4.01 7.52
C SER A 181 5.40 4.45 8.00
N ASP A 182 5.86 5.66 7.63
CA ASP A 182 7.12 6.23 8.10
C ASP A 182 7.04 6.61 9.58
N HIS A 183 6.01 7.40 9.93
CA HIS A 183 5.77 7.84 11.30
C HIS A 183 5.53 6.67 12.23
N ASP A 184 4.62 5.79 11.89
CA ASP A 184 4.23 4.66 12.75
C ASP A 184 5.41 3.73 13.03
N ARG A 185 6.23 3.41 12.03
CA ARG A 185 7.42 2.58 12.23
C ARG A 185 8.44 3.25 13.15
N ASN A 186 8.72 4.55 12.95
CA ASN A 186 9.64 5.31 13.79
C ASN A 186 9.10 5.42 15.22
N GLN A 187 7.86 5.88 15.41
CA GLN A 187 7.23 6.05 16.72
C GLN A 187 7.07 4.69 17.45
N GLY A 188 6.73 3.65 16.69
CA GLY A 188 6.70 2.28 17.19
C GLY A 188 8.06 1.82 17.69
N PHE A 189 9.14 2.04 16.90
CA PHE A 189 10.51 1.68 17.31
C PHE A 189 10.92 2.37 18.61
N LEU A 190 10.72 3.67 18.72
CA LEU A 190 11.03 4.43 19.93
C LEU A 190 10.23 3.93 21.13
N THR A 191 8.91 3.72 20.96
CA THR A 191 8.03 3.17 22.00
C THR A 191 8.46 1.75 22.40
N GLY A 192 8.80 0.89 21.43
CA GLY A 192 9.31 -0.45 21.66
C GLY A 192 10.59 -0.46 22.48
N MET A 193 11.48 0.48 22.25
CA MET A 193 12.66 0.69 23.06
C MET A 193 12.34 1.25 24.46
N GLY A 194 11.16 1.85 24.67
CA GLY A 194 10.81 2.57 25.88
C GLY A 194 11.34 4.00 25.91
N ILE A 195 11.63 4.56 24.74
CA ILE A 195 12.00 5.96 24.56
C ILE A 195 10.71 6.78 24.46
N PRO A 196 10.56 7.88 25.25
CA PRO A 196 9.40 8.73 25.17
C PRO A 196 9.25 9.37 23.79
N VAL A 197 8.07 9.32 23.19
CA VAL A 197 7.67 10.06 22.01
C VAL A 197 6.97 11.34 22.43
N GLY A 198 7.24 12.44 21.73
CA GLY A 198 6.61 13.73 21.98
C GLY A 198 5.22 13.82 21.34
N ASP A 199 5.14 14.44 20.18
CA ASP A 199 3.93 14.47 19.36
C ASP A 199 3.90 13.25 18.42
N TYR A 200 2.89 12.41 18.59
CA TYR A 200 2.74 11.17 17.83
C TYR A 200 2.66 11.35 16.29
N LEU A 201 2.35 12.55 15.84
CA LEU A 201 2.29 12.91 14.41
C LEU A 201 3.58 13.55 13.89
N ARG A 202 4.64 13.55 14.71
CA ARG A 202 5.92 14.17 14.35
C ARG A 202 7.07 13.23 14.69
N THR A 203 8.05 13.15 13.82
CA THR A 203 9.35 12.53 14.08
C THR A 203 10.39 13.60 14.36
N GLY A 204 11.36 13.33 15.22
CA GLY A 204 12.46 14.25 15.53
C GLY A 204 12.14 15.28 16.61
N ASP A 205 11.05 15.12 17.36
CA ASP A 205 10.71 15.95 18.52
C ASP A 205 10.91 15.20 19.86
N GLU A 206 11.35 13.93 19.81
CA GLU A 206 11.73 13.15 20.94
C GLU A 206 13.01 13.68 21.62
N PRO A 207 13.14 13.48 22.95
CA PRO A 207 14.35 13.89 23.66
C PRO A 207 15.61 13.28 23.03
N PRO A 208 16.65 14.05 22.70
CA PRO A 208 17.84 13.53 22.04
C PRO A 208 18.68 12.60 22.93
N THR A 209 18.46 12.61 24.24
CA THR A 209 19.10 11.74 25.24
C THR A 209 18.13 11.39 26.36
N GLY A 210 18.32 10.24 26.97
CA GLY A 210 17.48 9.81 28.09
C GLY A 210 17.74 8.36 28.47
N VAL A 211 16.70 7.70 28.97
CA VAL A 211 16.73 6.30 29.39
C VAL A 211 15.75 5.52 28.52
N TYR A 212 16.21 4.40 28.00
CA TYR A 212 15.40 3.36 27.38
C TYR A 212 15.28 2.15 28.31
N ARG A 213 14.54 1.11 27.94
CA ARG A 213 14.31 -0.05 28.84
C ARG A 213 15.57 -0.75 29.29
N GLY A 214 16.64 -0.75 28.48
CA GLY A 214 17.89 -1.46 28.75
C GLY A 214 19.03 -0.59 29.29
N GLY A 215 18.89 0.75 29.35
CA GLY A 215 19.95 1.64 29.77
C GLY A 215 19.77 3.08 29.31
N GLU A 216 20.86 3.80 29.11
CA GLU A 216 20.83 5.16 28.56
C GLU A 216 20.81 5.15 27.03
N TYR A 217 20.23 6.20 26.40
CA TYR A 217 20.30 6.38 24.97
C TYR A 217 20.72 7.80 24.57
N ARG A 218 21.21 7.89 23.35
CA ARG A 218 21.45 9.13 22.61
C ARG A 218 21.05 8.92 21.15
N ILE A 219 20.13 9.75 20.62
CA ILE A 219 19.86 9.84 19.19
C ILE A 219 21.00 10.62 18.56
N ALA A 220 21.84 9.95 17.80
CA ALA A 220 23.06 10.49 17.21
C ALA A 220 22.80 11.24 15.90
N CYS A 221 21.81 10.75 15.13
CA CYS A 221 21.38 11.37 13.89
C CYS A 221 19.97 10.88 13.51
N GLN A 222 19.30 11.69 12.68
CA GLN A 222 18.08 11.33 11.99
C GLN A 222 18.22 11.78 10.53
N GLU A 223 18.10 10.83 9.59
CA GLU A 223 18.43 11.05 8.19
C GLU A 223 17.43 10.40 7.25
N VAL A 224 17.24 11.01 6.09
CA VAL A 224 16.28 10.58 5.06
C VAL A 224 16.93 9.57 4.11
N THR A 225 16.20 8.50 3.81
CA THR A 225 16.66 7.43 2.91
C THR A 225 15.89 7.32 1.60
N LEU A 226 14.70 7.90 1.51
CA LEU A 226 13.73 7.68 0.42
C LEU A 226 13.40 6.20 0.21
N GLY A 227 13.57 5.36 1.24
CA GLY A 227 13.32 3.92 1.20
C GLY A 227 14.25 3.12 0.27
N ALA A 228 15.35 3.72 -0.19
CA ALA A 228 16.23 3.17 -1.19
C ALA A 228 17.64 2.82 -0.63
N SER A 229 18.31 1.86 -1.26
CA SER A 229 19.66 1.44 -0.85
C SER A 229 20.67 2.58 -0.93
N ASP A 230 20.65 3.39 -2.00
CA ASP A 230 21.55 4.54 -2.15
C ASP A 230 21.26 5.62 -1.10
N GLY A 231 19.98 5.82 -0.75
CA GLY A 231 19.57 6.70 0.33
C GLY A 231 20.09 6.22 1.68
N GLY A 232 19.92 4.94 2.00
CA GLY A 232 20.45 4.33 3.22
C GLY A 232 21.96 4.45 3.33
N ARG A 233 22.67 4.23 2.22
CA ARG A 233 24.14 4.43 2.14
C ARG A 233 24.52 5.87 2.44
N SER A 234 23.90 6.83 1.79
CA SER A 234 24.19 8.25 1.96
C SER A 234 23.84 8.74 3.37
N ALA A 235 22.70 8.33 3.92
CA ALA A 235 22.26 8.64 5.27
C ALA A 235 23.26 8.11 6.32
N MET A 236 23.66 6.83 6.22
CA MET A 236 24.60 6.24 7.15
C MET A 236 26.01 6.88 7.08
N GLN A 237 26.46 7.27 5.88
CA GLN A 237 27.72 8.02 5.73
C GLN A 237 27.67 9.34 6.49
N ARG A 238 26.57 10.10 6.37
CA ARG A 238 26.41 11.36 7.12
C ARG A 238 26.38 11.11 8.63
N CYS A 239 25.62 10.12 9.08
CA CYS A 239 25.54 9.76 10.49
C CYS A 239 26.91 9.42 11.08
N LEU A 240 27.68 8.53 10.44
CA LEU A 240 29.01 8.13 10.93
C LEU A 240 30.03 9.27 10.89
N SER A 241 29.90 10.23 9.97
CA SER A 241 30.81 11.38 9.91
C SER A 241 30.68 12.28 11.15
N HIS A 242 29.52 12.31 11.79
CA HIS A 242 29.24 13.09 13.01
C HIS A 242 29.36 12.25 14.30
N SER A 243 29.04 10.96 14.22
CA SER A 243 28.98 10.05 15.38
C SER A 243 29.53 8.68 15.00
N PRO A 244 30.85 8.47 15.02
CA PRO A 244 31.46 7.19 14.65
C PRO A 244 31.20 6.07 15.69
N ASP A 245 30.67 6.43 16.85
CA ASP A 245 30.32 5.54 17.97
C ASP A 245 28.88 4.99 17.90
N ILE A 246 28.12 5.25 16.81
CA ILE A 246 26.79 4.66 16.59
C ILE A 246 26.88 3.14 16.70
N ASN A 247 25.97 2.56 17.51
CA ASN A 247 25.92 1.13 17.81
C ASN A 247 24.53 0.50 17.62
N LEU A 248 23.51 1.31 17.29
CA LEU A 248 22.17 0.86 16.91
C LEU A 248 21.65 1.70 15.75
N VAL A 249 21.11 1.05 14.74
CA VAL A 249 20.54 1.70 13.55
C VAL A 249 19.14 1.17 13.31
N TYR A 250 18.15 2.06 13.37
CA TYR A 250 16.83 1.84 12.84
C TYR A 250 16.79 2.21 11.36
N THR A 251 16.14 1.39 10.55
CA THR A 251 15.90 1.69 9.14
C THR A 251 14.43 1.45 8.79
N ILE A 252 13.88 2.38 8.00
CA ILE A 252 12.48 2.33 7.56
C ILE A 252 12.12 1.04 6.82
N ASN A 253 13.06 0.48 6.06
CA ASN A 253 12.87 -0.72 5.24
C ASN A 253 14.20 -1.42 4.93
N GLU A 254 14.12 -2.62 4.37
CA GLU A 254 15.28 -3.47 4.06
C GLU A 254 16.19 -2.94 2.94
N PRO A 255 15.70 -2.28 1.88
CA PRO A 255 16.60 -1.62 0.93
C PRO A 255 17.51 -0.58 1.60
N ALA A 256 16.95 0.28 2.46
CA ALA A 256 17.75 1.26 3.22
C ALA A 256 18.74 0.57 4.19
N ALA A 257 18.30 -0.52 4.86
CA ALA A 257 19.16 -1.31 5.74
C ALA A 257 20.37 -1.90 5.01
N GLY A 258 20.16 -2.42 3.81
CA GLY A 258 21.24 -2.96 2.97
C GLY A 258 22.30 -1.91 2.65
N GLY A 259 21.88 -0.70 2.25
CA GLY A 259 22.77 0.42 1.99
C GLY A 259 23.52 0.89 3.23
N ALA A 260 22.83 1.00 4.36
CA ALA A 260 23.45 1.37 5.64
C ALA A 260 24.49 0.33 6.11
N ALA A 261 24.15 -0.96 6.01
CA ALA A 261 25.05 -2.05 6.40
C ALA A 261 26.34 -2.11 5.56
N GLU A 262 26.29 -1.74 4.29
CA GLU A 262 27.50 -1.63 3.45
C GLU A 262 28.47 -0.58 4.02
N VAL A 263 27.96 0.57 4.45
CA VAL A 263 28.76 1.66 5.03
C VAL A 263 29.33 1.27 6.38
N LEU A 264 28.51 0.68 7.26
CA LEU A 264 28.95 0.18 8.57
C LEU A 264 30.09 -0.84 8.41
N ARG A 265 29.93 -1.80 7.51
CA ARG A 265 30.98 -2.80 7.23
C ARG A 265 32.26 -2.17 6.69
N ALA A 266 32.16 -1.22 5.77
CA ALA A 266 33.34 -0.52 5.22
C ALA A 266 34.08 0.30 6.28
N ALA A 267 33.36 0.84 7.28
CA ALA A 267 33.91 1.57 8.42
C ALA A 267 34.42 0.66 9.55
N GLY A 268 34.22 -0.66 9.47
CA GLY A 268 34.54 -1.59 10.56
C GLY A 268 33.64 -1.40 11.79
N ASN A 269 32.47 -0.78 11.62
CA ASN A 269 31.51 -0.52 12.69
C ASN A 269 30.54 -1.72 12.82
N ALA A 270 30.40 -2.26 14.04
CA ALA A 270 29.58 -3.43 14.37
C ALA A 270 28.22 -3.04 14.97
N ALA A 271 27.63 -1.92 14.54
CA ALA A 271 26.32 -1.50 14.98
C ALA A 271 25.25 -2.56 14.66
N VAL A 272 24.32 -2.75 15.59
CA VAL A 272 23.12 -3.56 15.38
C VAL A 272 22.18 -2.79 14.44
N VAL A 273 21.69 -3.45 13.40
CA VAL A 273 20.72 -2.86 12.46
C VAL A 273 19.39 -3.59 12.60
N VAL A 274 18.29 -2.85 12.68
CA VAL A 274 16.91 -3.39 12.63
C VAL A 274 16.14 -2.75 11.51
N SER A 275 15.18 -3.49 10.95
CA SER A 275 14.44 -3.07 9.76
C SER A 275 13.02 -3.61 9.72
N VAL A 276 12.29 -3.24 8.68
CA VAL A 276 10.94 -3.74 8.36
C VAL A 276 10.94 -4.21 6.91
N ASP A 277 10.07 -5.12 6.57
CA ASP A 277 9.55 -5.66 5.32
C ASP A 277 9.47 -7.20 5.33
N GLY A 278 10.53 -7.93 5.68
CA GLY A 278 10.54 -9.39 5.76
C GLY A 278 10.50 -10.08 4.39
N GLY A 279 11.10 -9.47 3.37
CA GLY A 279 11.26 -10.11 2.06
C GLY A 279 12.19 -11.32 2.12
N CYS A 280 11.95 -12.36 1.29
CA CYS A 280 12.82 -13.54 1.22
C CYS A 280 14.26 -13.14 0.91
N SER A 281 14.44 -12.22 -0.03
CA SER A 281 15.71 -11.60 -0.38
C SER A 281 15.47 -10.14 -0.77
N PRO A 282 16.24 -9.16 -0.24
CA PRO A 282 17.41 -9.36 0.61
C PRO A 282 17.12 -9.58 2.10
N GLY A 283 15.93 -9.23 2.62
CA GLY A 283 15.61 -9.10 4.04
C GLY A 283 15.99 -10.29 4.91
N LEU A 284 15.24 -11.41 4.79
CA LEU A 284 15.52 -12.58 5.63
C LEU A 284 16.90 -13.15 5.40
N ARG A 285 17.46 -13.00 4.20
CA ARG A 285 18.84 -13.36 3.94
C ARG A 285 19.83 -12.48 4.74
N MET A 286 19.57 -11.18 4.88
CA MET A 286 20.40 -10.30 5.70
C MET A 286 20.32 -10.68 7.18
N VAL A 287 19.14 -11.10 7.67
CA VAL A 287 18.99 -11.63 9.04
C VAL A 287 19.81 -12.90 9.23
N SER A 288 19.68 -13.89 8.33
CA SER A 288 20.42 -15.15 8.42
C SER A 288 21.95 -15.00 8.33
N GLN A 289 22.41 -13.92 7.70
CA GLN A 289 23.84 -13.57 7.59
C GLN A 289 24.33 -12.68 8.74
N GLY A 290 23.45 -12.29 9.67
CA GLY A 290 23.79 -11.37 10.76
C GLY A 290 24.10 -9.94 10.31
N ILE A 291 23.70 -9.56 9.08
CA ILE A 291 23.86 -8.20 8.54
C ILE A 291 22.87 -7.26 9.22
N ILE A 292 21.62 -7.71 9.39
CA ILE A 292 20.63 -7.08 10.26
C ILE A 292 20.26 -8.05 11.37
N GLY A 293 19.95 -7.54 12.55
CA GLY A 293 19.65 -8.36 13.73
C GLY A 293 18.21 -8.88 13.74
N ALA A 294 17.28 -8.07 13.27
CA ALA A 294 15.87 -8.42 13.18
C ALA A 294 15.16 -7.59 12.10
N THR A 295 14.08 -8.14 11.55
CA THR A 295 13.15 -7.44 10.66
C THR A 295 11.71 -7.75 11.02
N ALA A 296 10.81 -6.77 10.92
CA ALA A 296 9.38 -7.01 11.04
C ALA A 296 8.81 -7.40 9.67
N GLN A 297 8.38 -8.65 9.54
CA GLN A 297 7.87 -9.22 8.29
C GLN A 297 6.43 -8.83 8.05
N GLN A 298 6.16 -8.24 6.89
CA GLN A 298 4.86 -7.91 6.35
C GLN A 298 4.40 -8.93 5.30
N TYR A 299 3.12 -8.88 4.91
CA TYR A 299 2.51 -9.86 4.02
C TYR A 299 1.80 -9.22 2.81
N PRO A 300 2.56 -8.65 1.84
CA PRO A 300 2.00 -7.93 0.68
C PRO A 300 1.08 -8.79 -0.19
N ALA A 301 1.39 -10.07 -0.36
CA ALA A 301 0.52 -10.99 -1.10
C ALA A 301 -0.84 -11.17 -0.41
N ARG A 302 -0.89 -11.18 0.95
CA ARG A 302 -2.14 -11.24 1.70
C ARG A 302 -2.94 -9.95 1.53
N MET A 303 -2.28 -8.78 1.60
CA MET A 303 -2.92 -7.48 1.32
C MET A 303 -3.57 -7.48 -0.06
N ALA A 304 -2.80 -7.86 -1.07
CA ALA A 304 -3.24 -7.90 -2.46
C ALA A 304 -4.43 -8.85 -2.68
N THR A 305 -4.38 -10.06 -2.13
CA THR A 305 -5.47 -11.05 -2.24
C THR A 305 -6.74 -10.51 -1.60
N GLN A 306 -6.67 -10.06 -0.34
CA GLN A 306 -7.83 -9.53 0.38
C GLN A 306 -8.43 -8.29 -0.31
N ALA A 307 -7.60 -7.45 -0.92
CA ALA A 307 -8.07 -6.29 -1.66
C ALA A 307 -8.83 -6.67 -2.93
N VAL A 308 -8.35 -7.66 -3.70
CA VAL A 308 -9.07 -8.15 -4.87
C VAL A 308 -10.37 -8.84 -4.46
N ASP A 309 -10.36 -9.65 -3.38
CA ASP A 309 -11.59 -10.25 -2.83
C ASP A 309 -12.62 -9.18 -2.43
N ALA A 310 -12.17 -8.05 -1.86
CA ALA A 310 -13.02 -6.92 -1.54
C ALA A 310 -13.61 -6.25 -2.78
N VAL A 311 -12.82 -6.10 -3.84
CA VAL A 311 -13.29 -5.58 -5.14
C VAL A 311 -14.35 -6.50 -5.73
N VAL A 312 -14.10 -7.81 -5.77
CA VAL A 312 -15.07 -8.80 -6.27
C VAL A 312 -16.38 -8.73 -5.46
N ALA A 313 -16.30 -8.75 -4.13
CA ALA A 313 -17.47 -8.65 -3.26
C ALA A 313 -18.25 -7.33 -3.46
N TYR A 314 -17.57 -6.23 -3.72
CA TYR A 314 -18.21 -4.97 -4.04
C TYR A 314 -18.91 -4.98 -5.40
N LEU A 315 -18.25 -5.52 -6.42
CA LEU A 315 -18.79 -5.58 -7.79
C LEU A 315 -19.99 -6.51 -7.91
N GLU A 316 -19.99 -7.64 -7.20
CA GLU A 316 -21.04 -8.64 -7.25
C GLU A 316 -22.19 -8.37 -6.28
N GLU A 317 -21.88 -7.94 -5.06
CA GLU A 317 -22.82 -7.87 -3.95
C GLU A 317 -23.02 -6.45 -3.38
N ASN A 318 -22.29 -5.45 -3.90
CA ASN A 318 -22.18 -4.10 -3.33
C ASN A 318 -21.80 -4.13 -1.83
N ARG A 319 -20.90 -5.05 -1.45
CA ARG A 319 -20.49 -5.29 -0.08
C ARG A 319 -19.07 -4.78 0.14
N THR A 320 -18.91 -3.86 1.09
CA THR A 320 -17.59 -3.38 1.56
C THR A 320 -17.21 -4.13 2.84
N PRO A 321 -15.97 -4.61 2.97
CA PRO A 321 -15.46 -5.14 4.22
C PRO A 321 -15.54 -4.10 5.35
N ILE A 322 -15.64 -4.58 6.58
CA ILE A 322 -15.69 -3.73 7.78
C ILE A 322 -14.28 -3.71 8.38
N PRO A 323 -13.71 -2.53 8.66
CA PRO A 323 -12.43 -2.41 9.35
C PRO A 323 -12.40 -3.14 10.69
N ASP A 324 -11.23 -3.51 11.15
CA ASP A 324 -11.04 -4.10 12.47
C ASP A 324 -11.43 -3.10 13.57
N THR A 325 -11.90 -3.62 14.70
CA THR A 325 -12.40 -2.78 15.79
C THR A 325 -11.30 -1.86 16.34
N GLY A 326 -11.51 -0.56 16.28
CA GLY A 326 -10.62 0.46 16.83
C GLY A 326 -9.54 0.97 15.88
N VAL A 327 -9.52 0.47 14.63
CA VAL A 327 -8.63 0.94 13.55
C VAL A 327 -9.42 1.15 12.26
N ASP A 328 -8.95 2.07 11.40
CA ASP A 328 -9.60 2.38 10.12
C ASP A 328 -9.04 1.52 8.96
N MET A 329 -8.65 0.27 9.27
CA MET A 329 -8.08 -0.65 8.30
C MET A 329 -8.34 -2.11 8.69
N ILE A 330 -8.07 -3.02 7.77
CA ILE A 330 -7.94 -4.45 8.03
C ILE A 330 -6.44 -4.76 8.17
N ASP A 331 -6.04 -5.18 9.37
CA ASP A 331 -4.66 -5.57 9.64
C ASP A 331 -4.34 -6.90 8.95
N THR A 332 -3.30 -6.89 8.12
CA THR A 332 -2.83 -8.08 7.43
C THR A 332 -1.77 -8.86 8.21
N GLY A 333 -1.45 -8.38 9.40
CA GLY A 333 -0.54 -9.00 10.34
C GLY A 333 0.94 -8.61 10.15
N VAL A 334 1.71 -8.82 11.21
CA VAL A 334 3.15 -8.62 11.24
C VAL A 334 3.81 -9.66 12.15
N ALA A 335 5.05 -10.06 11.86
CA ALA A 335 5.84 -10.91 12.73
C ALA A 335 7.29 -10.43 12.79
N LEU A 336 7.87 -10.40 13.98
CA LEU A 336 9.31 -10.17 14.14
C LEU A 336 10.08 -11.42 13.71
N VAL A 337 11.01 -11.28 12.78
CA VAL A 337 11.89 -12.37 12.32
C VAL A 337 13.31 -12.11 12.78
N THR A 338 13.87 -13.08 13.51
CA THR A 338 15.26 -13.05 13.99
C THR A 338 15.73 -14.47 14.30
N ASP A 339 17.03 -14.75 14.12
CA ASP A 339 17.67 -15.97 14.63
C ASP A 339 18.35 -15.75 16.00
N ASP A 340 18.15 -14.56 16.59
CA ASP A 340 18.62 -14.18 17.92
C ASP A 340 17.44 -13.72 18.80
N PRO A 341 16.56 -14.63 19.25
CA PRO A 341 15.36 -14.30 20.00
C PRO A 341 15.73 -13.65 21.34
N GLN A 342 15.03 -12.58 21.71
CA GLN A 342 15.24 -11.87 22.96
C GLN A 342 14.15 -12.19 23.98
N PRO A 343 14.47 -12.23 25.29
CA PRO A 343 13.51 -12.55 26.35
C PRO A 343 12.27 -11.62 26.31
N GLY A 344 11.08 -12.20 26.37
CA GLY A 344 9.83 -11.45 26.43
C GLY A 344 9.41 -10.76 25.13
N VAL A 345 10.17 -10.94 24.03
CA VAL A 345 9.83 -10.37 22.70
C VAL A 345 9.38 -11.51 21.78
N PRO A 346 8.09 -11.55 21.40
CA PRO A 346 7.59 -12.54 20.45
C PRO A 346 8.31 -12.44 19.12
N SER A 347 8.84 -13.55 18.63
CA SER A 347 9.53 -13.62 17.35
C SER A 347 9.42 -15.01 16.72
N ILE A 348 9.64 -15.08 15.42
CA ILE A 348 9.81 -16.31 14.67
C ILE A 348 11.24 -16.38 14.11
N THR A 349 11.71 -17.59 13.83
CA THR A 349 13.01 -17.81 13.20
C THR A 349 13.01 -17.41 11.72
N VAL A 350 14.19 -17.20 11.14
CA VAL A 350 14.33 -17.01 9.69
C VAL A 350 13.74 -18.19 8.91
N ALA A 351 13.92 -19.43 9.39
CA ALA A 351 13.37 -20.62 8.74
C ALA A 351 11.82 -20.61 8.68
N GLU A 352 11.14 -20.12 9.73
CA GLU A 352 9.70 -19.94 9.75
C GLU A 352 9.26 -18.76 8.88
N GLY A 353 10.01 -17.65 8.93
CA GLY A 353 9.79 -16.46 8.08
C GLY A 353 9.88 -16.79 6.60
N LEU A 354 10.83 -17.63 6.18
CA LEU A 354 10.99 -18.08 4.80
C LEU A 354 9.80 -18.86 4.24
N GLN A 355 8.95 -19.43 5.09
CA GLN A 355 7.73 -20.12 4.65
C GLN A 355 6.61 -19.13 4.25
N ARG A 356 6.74 -17.86 4.60
CA ARG A 356 5.70 -16.83 4.44
C ARG A 356 6.21 -15.56 3.79
N CYS A 357 7.52 -15.49 3.50
CA CYS A 357 8.12 -14.31 2.89
C CYS A 357 7.66 -14.12 1.45
N TRP A 358 7.81 -12.94 0.95
CA TRP A 358 7.47 -12.51 -0.39
C TRP A 358 8.72 -12.22 -1.23
N GLY A 359 8.53 -12.10 -2.54
CA GLY A 359 9.64 -11.92 -3.46
C GLY A 359 10.35 -13.25 -3.83
N LYS A 360 11.51 -13.15 -4.44
CA LYS A 360 12.26 -14.34 -4.87
C LYS A 360 13.06 -14.90 -3.70
N VAL A 361 12.96 -16.21 -3.48
CA VAL A 361 13.95 -16.96 -2.70
C VAL A 361 15.20 -17.07 -3.57
N ALA A 362 16.30 -16.42 -3.18
CA ALA A 362 17.57 -16.44 -3.93
C ALA A 362 18.34 -17.72 -3.69
#